data_db101a14280e66dc75b53cf0f92d91ef
#
_entry.id   db101a14280e66dc75b53cf0f92d91ef
#
_cell.length_a   1.000
_cell.length_b   1.000
_cell.length_c   1.000
_cell.angle_alpha   90.00
_cell.angle_beta   90.00
_cell.angle_gamma   90.00
#
_symmetry.space_group_name_H-M   'P 1'
#
loop_
_entity.id
_entity.type
_entity.pdbx_description
1 polymer ?
#
loop_
_entity_poly.entity_id
_entity_poly.type
_entity_poly.pdbx_seq_one_letter_code
_entity_poly.pdbx_strand_id
1 'polypeptide(L)'
;FEYVSLEDRFSVNFPAEPEIEAFDYESEFQAIFPARTYRAERGQDLYVVTVVDFTESQRIHSEMSKTEAASGSNVWINDQRASVARAAREFRARGGQITYDAWSHIDLVEGHQLQMTNADGTRTYAAMYFSGDSRRLYVLEATISPRSPPAGQFQQSLRFLNEGGERVRYRLSPNGCSVPPEA
;
A
#
# COMPACT_ATOMS: atom_id res chain seq x y z
N PHE A 1 1.64 -17.99 6.84
CA PHE A 1 3.01 -18.14 6.31
C PHE A 1 3.46 -16.89 5.60
N GLU A 2 4.76 -16.73 5.42
CA GLU A 2 5.31 -15.62 4.67
C GLU A 2 5.13 -15.87 3.16
N TYR A 3 4.36 -14.99 2.53
CA TYR A 3 4.21 -14.94 1.07
C TYR A 3 5.18 -13.93 0.48
N VAL A 4 5.84 -14.27 -0.61
CA VAL A 4 6.83 -13.44 -1.30
C VAL A 4 6.39 -13.19 -2.74
N SER A 5 6.28 -11.93 -3.13
CA SER A 5 6.10 -11.50 -4.52
C SER A 5 7.38 -10.83 -5.02
N LEU A 6 8.10 -11.49 -5.91
CA LEU A 6 9.26 -10.88 -6.57
C LEU A 6 8.84 -9.85 -7.62
N GLU A 7 7.68 -10.06 -8.25
CA GLU A 7 7.14 -9.14 -9.25
C GLU A 7 6.78 -7.79 -8.63
N ASP A 8 6.08 -7.80 -7.50
CA ASP A 8 5.63 -6.59 -6.81
C ASP A 8 6.50 -6.21 -5.60
N ARG A 9 7.65 -6.88 -5.42
CA ARG A 9 8.70 -6.48 -4.48
C ARG A 9 8.27 -6.39 -3.02
N PHE A 10 7.47 -7.35 -2.56
CA PHE A 10 7.04 -7.38 -1.16
C PHE A 10 6.97 -8.79 -0.59
N SER A 11 6.99 -8.87 0.73
CA SER A 11 6.51 -10.03 1.47
C SER A 11 5.51 -9.62 2.54
N VAL A 12 4.62 -10.53 2.88
CA VAL A 12 3.58 -10.34 3.89
C VAL A 12 3.15 -11.70 4.45
N ASN A 13 2.61 -11.73 5.66
CA ASN A 13 2.08 -12.95 6.27
C ASN A 13 0.62 -13.17 5.86
N PHE A 14 0.38 -14.05 4.89
CA PHE A 14 -0.95 -14.51 4.53
C PHE A 14 -1.36 -15.79 5.30
N PRO A 15 -2.66 -16.00 5.53
CA PRO A 15 -3.15 -17.24 6.14
C PRO A 15 -3.16 -18.42 5.16
N ALA A 16 -3.21 -18.15 3.86
CA ALA A 16 -3.24 -19.12 2.76
C ALA A 16 -2.56 -18.54 1.52
N GLU A 17 -2.34 -19.32 0.49
CA GLU A 17 -1.85 -18.86 -0.81
C GLU A 17 -2.86 -17.87 -1.41
N PRO A 18 -2.44 -16.66 -1.82
CA PRO A 18 -3.38 -15.68 -2.35
C PRO A 18 -3.75 -15.95 -3.81
N GLU A 19 -4.97 -15.62 -4.16
CA GLU A 19 -5.39 -15.39 -5.55
C GLU A 19 -4.96 -14.00 -5.99
N ILE A 20 -4.48 -13.89 -7.25
CA ILE A 20 -3.92 -12.65 -7.78
C ILE A 20 -4.78 -12.19 -8.95
N GLU A 21 -5.22 -10.94 -8.90
CA GLU A 21 -6.01 -10.30 -9.95
C GLU A 21 -5.41 -8.95 -10.33
N ALA A 22 -5.19 -8.73 -11.63
CA ALA A 22 -4.75 -7.45 -12.17
C ALA A 22 -5.95 -6.54 -12.46
N PHE A 23 -5.78 -5.25 -12.22
CA PHE A 23 -6.80 -4.25 -12.51
C PHE A 23 -6.17 -2.88 -12.79
N ASP A 24 -6.98 -1.94 -13.28
CA ASP A 24 -6.61 -0.55 -13.49
C ASP A 24 -7.02 0.29 -12.28
N TYR A 25 -6.03 0.94 -11.65
CA TYR A 25 -6.23 1.81 -10.51
C TYR A 25 -6.29 3.26 -10.95
N GLU A 26 -7.34 3.98 -10.56
CA GLU A 26 -7.44 5.42 -10.76
C GLU A 26 -6.90 6.17 -9.55
N SER A 27 -5.88 7.01 -9.78
CA SER A 27 -5.22 7.78 -8.73
C SER A 27 -6.00 9.02 -8.30
N GLU A 28 -5.51 9.72 -7.27
CA GLU A 28 -6.10 10.99 -6.79
C GLU A 28 -6.20 12.04 -7.90
N PHE A 29 -5.24 12.08 -8.81
CA PHE A 29 -5.21 13.01 -9.93
C PHE A 29 -5.68 12.37 -11.25
N GLN A 30 -6.52 11.32 -11.16
CA GLN A 30 -7.22 10.67 -12.28
C GLN A 30 -6.31 10.00 -13.31
N ALA A 31 -5.06 9.68 -12.93
CA ALA A 31 -4.19 8.85 -13.74
C ALA A 31 -4.53 7.37 -13.52
N ILE A 32 -4.40 6.57 -14.57
CA ILE A 32 -4.63 5.13 -14.53
C ILE A 32 -3.30 4.40 -14.44
N PHE A 33 -3.13 3.64 -13.36
CA PHE A 33 -1.94 2.85 -13.09
C PHE A 33 -2.26 1.35 -13.06
N PRO A 34 -1.34 0.49 -13.53
CA PRO A 34 -1.50 -0.94 -13.35
C PRO A 34 -1.44 -1.30 -11.87
N ALA A 35 -2.32 -2.20 -11.47
CA ALA A 35 -2.40 -2.64 -10.10
C ALA A 35 -2.74 -4.13 -10.01
N ARG A 36 -2.45 -4.75 -8.86
CA ARG A 36 -2.81 -6.12 -8.53
C ARG A 36 -3.36 -6.22 -7.12
N THR A 37 -4.36 -7.06 -6.96
CA THR A 37 -4.80 -7.54 -5.64
C THR A 37 -4.29 -8.94 -5.41
N TYR A 38 -3.83 -9.18 -4.19
CA TYR A 38 -3.47 -10.47 -3.63
C TYR A 38 -4.48 -10.78 -2.54
N ARG A 39 -5.32 -11.78 -2.74
CA ARG A 39 -6.45 -12.08 -1.87
C ARG A 39 -6.35 -13.47 -1.29
N ALA A 40 -6.39 -13.59 0.02
CA ALA A 40 -6.43 -14.86 0.73
C ALA A 40 -7.57 -14.89 1.76
N GLU A 41 -8.17 -16.05 1.95
CA GLU A 41 -9.26 -16.26 2.90
C GLU A 41 -8.88 -17.32 3.94
N ARG A 42 -9.41 -17.15 5.14
CA ARG A 42 -9.34 -18.15 6.20
C ARG A 42 -10.66 -18.15 6.97
N GLY A 43 -11.50 -19.15 6.68
CA GLY A 43 -12.86 -19.16 7.19
C GLY A 43 -13.66 -17.98 6.65
N GLN A 44 -14.11 -17.10 7.53
CA GLN A 44 -14.81 -15.85 7.17
C GLN A 44 -13.89 -14.63 7.11
N ASP A 45 -12.62 -14.82 7.41
CA ASP A 45 -11.66 -13.73 7.42
C ASP A 45 -11.05 -13.53 6.03
N LEU A 46 -10.98 -12.29 5.60
CA LEU A 46 -10.45 -11.88 4.31
C LEU A 46 -9.18 -11.04 4.49
N TYR A 47 -8.13 -11.39 3.75
CA TYR A 47 -6.85 -10.70 3.74
C TYR A 47 -6.52 -10.26 2.32
N VAL A 48 -6.26 -8.99 2.13
CA VAL A 48 -5.97 -8.41 0.80
C VAL A 48 -4.73 -7.53 0.87
N VAL A 49 -3.84 -7.68 -0.09
CA VAL A 49 -2.82 -6.69 -0.40
C VAL A 49 -3.10 -6.13 -1.79
N THR A 50 -3.22 -4.82 -1.89
CA THR A 50 -3.30 -4.11 -3.16
C THR A 50 -1.97 -3.45 -3.42
N VAL A 51 -1.39 -3.71 -4.60
CA VAL A 51 -0.16 -3.07 -5.06
C VAL A 51 -0.47 -2.25 -6.28
N VAL A 52 -0.16 -0.95 -6.24
CA VAL A 52 -0.33 -0.03 -7.37
C VAL A 52 1.06 0.39 -7.87
N ASP A 53 1.31 0.18 -9.16
CA ASP A 53 2.59 0.50 -9.77
C ASP A 53 2.61 1.93 -10.32
N PHE A 54 3.32 2.82 -9.62
CA PHE A 54 3.53 4.22 -9.99
C PHE A 54 4.83 4.45 -10.79
N THR A 55 5.53 3.40 -11.20
CA THR A 55 6.84 3.53 -11.87
C THR A 55 6.79 4.47 -13.08
N GLU A 56 5.72 4.39 -13.88
CA GLU A 56 5.53 5.18 -15.08
C GLU A 56 4.71 6.46 -14.85
N SER A 57 4.58 6.93 -13.61
CA SER A 57 3.67 8.02 -13.26
C SER A 57 4.00 9.32 -14.00
N GLN A 58 5.27 9.66 -14.18
CA GLN A 58 5.69 10.85 -14.91
C GLN A 58 5.25 10.77 -16.38
N ARG A 59 5.49 9.64 -17.03
CA ARG A 59 5.08 9.42 -18.42
C ARG A 59 3.57 9.48 -18.59
N ILE A 60 2.83 8.78 -17.72
CA ILE A 60 1.36 8.71 -17.78
C ILE A 60 0.76 10.10 -17.60
N HIS A 61 1.22 10.87 -16.61
CA HIS A 61 0.73 12.24 -16.41
C HIS A 61 1.08 13.17 -17.57
N SER A 62 2.26 13.02 -18.16
CA SER A 62 2.67 13.79 -19.35
C SER A 62 1.79 13.52 -20.56
N GLU A 63 1.41 12.26 -20.77
CA GLU A 63 0.49 11.87 -21.87
C GLU A 63 -0.93 12.37 -21.66
N MET A 64 -1.42 12.42 -20.39
CA MET A 64 -2.75 12.91 -20.06
C MET A 64 -2.93 14.40 -20.34
N SER A 65 -1.92 15.19 -20.07
CA SER A 65 -2.08 16.63 -20.01
C SER A 65 -2.01 17.34 -21.36
N LYS A 66 -1.50 16.72 -22.41
CA LYS A 66 -1.46 17.20 -23.81
C LYS A 66 -1.04 18.68 -24.03
N THR A 67 -0.50 19.34 -22.99
CA THR A 67 -0.03 20.73 -23.04
C THR A 67 1.42 20.80 -22.59
N GLU A 68 2.23 21.67 -23.22
CA GLU A 68 3.63 21.89 -22.83
C GLU A 68 3.76 22.33 -21.37
N ALA A 69 2.81 23.07 -20.84
CA ALA A 69 2.76 23.50 -19.43
C ALA A 69 2.67 22.32 -18.45
N ALA A 70 2.12 21.21 -18.86
CA ALA A 70 1.94 20.06 -17.99
C ALA A 70 3.14 19.09 -18.03
N SER A 71 3.96 19.13 -19.06
CA SER A 71 5.20 18.35 -19.12
C SER A 71 6.25 18.79 -18.09
N GLY A 72 6.14 20.03 -17.60
CA GLY A 72 6.93 20.58 -16.50
C GLY A 72 6.25 20.56 -15.14
N SER A 73 5.02 20.05 -15.03
CA SER A 73 4.28 20.02 -13.78
C SER A 73 4.74 18.89 -12.87
N ASN A 74 4.80 19.16 -11.58
CA ASN A 74 5.08 18.14 -10.55
C ASN A 74 3.82 17.35 -10.14
N VAL A 75 2.79 17.29 -11.00
CA VAL A 75 1.53 16.60 -10.70
C VAL A 75 1.76 15.14 -10.39
N TRP A 76 2.63 14.47 -11.13
CA TRP A 76 2.97 13.08 -10.91
C TRP A 76 3.61 12.83 -9.53
N ILE A 77 4.44 13.78 -9.04
CA ILE A 77 5.02 13.71 -7.68
C ILE A 77 3.93 13.92 -6.63
N ASN A 78 3.05 14.89 -6.85
CA ASN A 78 1.94 15.16 -5.94
C ASN A 78 0.97 13.98 -5.87
N ASP A 79 0.73 13.29 -6.98
CA ASP A 79 -0.09 12.09 -7.04
C ASP A 79 0.51 10.95 -6.20
N GLN A 80 1.81 10.71 -6.32
CA GLN A 80 2.51 9.74 -5.47
C GLN A 80 2.41 10.12 -3.98
N ARG A 81 2.66 11.39 -3.64
CA ARG A 81 2.60 11.87 -2.25
C ARG A 81 1.20 11.80 -1.66
N ALA A 82 0.17 11.98 -2.46
CA ALA A 82 -1.23 11.91 -2.03
C ALA A 82 -1.73 10.48 -1.83
N SER A 83 -1.04 9.47 -2.36
CA SER A 83 -1.54 8.09 -2.47
C SER A 83 -1.87 7.43 -1.12
N VAL A 84 -1.01 7.58 -0.12
CA VAL A 84 -1.24 7.03 1.23
C VAL A 84 -2.40 7.72 1.93
N ALA A 85 -2.45 9.05 1.87
CA ALA A 85 -3.54 9.82 2.47
C ALA A 85 -4.89 9.52 1.81
N ARG A 86 -4.90 9.34 0.48
CA ARG A 86 -6.10 8.93 -0.25
C ARG A 86 -6.58 7.57 0.20
N ALA A 87 -5.70 6.58 0.27
CA ALA A 87 -6.06 5.24 0.73
C ALA A 87 -6.65 5.27 2.16
N ALA A 88 -6.05 6.01 3.07
CA ALA A 88 -6.59 6.18 4.43
C ALA A 88 -7.97 6.84 4.43
N ARG A 89 -8.18 7.87 3.59
CA ARG A 89 -9.48 8.54 3.45
C ARG A 89 -10.57 7.60 2.92
N GLU A 90 -10.23 6.73 1.98
CA GLU A 90 -11.16 5.73 1.43
C GLU A 90 -11.61 4.73 2.50
N PHE A 91 -10.71 4.28 3.37
CA PHE A 91 -11.10 3.44 4.52
C PHE A 91 -12.04 4.18 5.46
N ARG A 92 -11.74 5.43 5.82
CA ARG A 92 -12.61 6.23 6.70
C ARG A 92 -13.99 6.46 6.09
N ALA A 93 -14.07 6.62 4.76
CA ALA A 93 -15.32 6.84 4.04
C ALA A 93 -16.26 5.62 4.05
N ARG A 94 -15.79 4.44 4.42
CA ARG A 94 -16.65 3.24 4.56
C ARG A 94 -17.67 3.33 5.70
N GLY A 95 -17.49 4.28 6.63
CA GLY A 95 -18.47 4.56 7.69
C GLY A 95 -18.36 3.66 8.91
N GLY A 96 -17.33 2.84 9.05
CA GLY A 96 -17.04 2.08 10.26
C GLY A 96 -16.61 2.98 11.42
N GLN A 97 -16.71 2.46 12.65
CA GLN A 97 -16.17 3.13 13.83
C GLN A 97 -14.66 3.01 13.87
N ILE A 98 -13.95 4.12 13.74
CA ILE A 98 -12.49 4.16 13.81
C ILE A 98 -12.05 3.91 15.25
N THR A 99 -11.22 2.91 15.47
CA THR A 99 -10.64 2.54 16.76
C THR A 99 -9.15 2.85 16.87
N TYR A 100 -8.47 2.97 15.73
CA TYR A 100 -7.08 3.38 15.66
C TYR A 100 -6.82 4.07 14.30
N ASP A 101 -6.11 5.19 14.30
CA ASP A 101 -5.82 5.96 13.09
C ASP A 101 -4.56 6.79 13.35
N ALA A 102 -3.41 6.32 12.86
CA ALA A 102 -2.13 6.94 13.17
C ALA A 102 -1.06 6.69 12.08
N TRP A 103 -0.11 7.59 12.02
CA TRP A 103 1.13 7.41 11.27
C TRP A 103 1.91 6.20 11.78
N SER A 104 2.58 5.51 10.89
CA SER A 104 3.38 4.32 11.19
C SER A 104 4.61 4.26 10.31
N HIS A 105 5.56 3.39 10.67
CA HIS A 105 6.79 3.19 9.92
C HIS A 105 7.05 1.69 9.75
N ILE A 106 7.51 1.31 8.56
CA ILE A 106 8.11 0.01 8.30
C ILE A 106 9.46 0.24 7.64
N ASP A 107 10.54 -0.28 8.24
CA ASP A 107 11.90 -0.11 7.72
C ASP A 107 12.24 1.36 7.38
N LEU A 108 11.83 2.30 8.24
CA LEU A 108 11.96 3.75 8.08
C LEU A 108 11.14 4.37 6.93
N VAL A 109 10.26 3.60 6.30
CA VAL A 109 9.29 4.12 5.33
C VAL A 109 8.03 4.54 6.08
N GLU A 110 7.67 5.80 5.96
CA GLU A 110 6.45 6.34 6.56
C GLU A 110 5.21 5.83 5.85
N GLY A 111 4.18 5.58 6.63
CA GLY A 111 2.89 5.17 6.16
C GLY A 111 1.80 5.44 7.17
N HIS A 112 0.70 4.74 7.05
CA HIS A 112 -0.47 4.91 7.91
C HIS A 112 -1.04 3.58 8.31
N GLN A 113 -1.49 3.44 9.55
CA GLN A 113 -2.27 2.31 10.04
C GLN A 113 -3.63 2.78 10.53
N LEU A 114 -4.65 1.98 10.24
CA LEU A 114 -6.02 2.26 10.61
C LEU A 114 -6.69 0.97 11.05
N GLN A 115 -7.51 1.06 12.09
CA GLN A 115 -8.38 -0.03 12.53
C GLN A 115 -9.78 0.51 12.70
N MET A 116 -10.78 -0.29 12.33
CA MET A 116 -12.18 0.07 12.51
C MET A 116 -13.05 -1.15 12.76
N THR A 117 -14.17 -0.90 13.44
CA THR A 117 -15.26 -1.85 13.62
C THR A 117 -16.36 -1.49 12.63
N ASN A 118 -16.73 -2.43 11.77
CA ASN A 118 -17.76 -2.26 10.76
C ASN A 118 -19.16 -2.43 11.35
N ALA A 119 -20.19 -1.96 10.63
CA ALA A 119 -21.57 -2.02 11.09
C ALA A 119 -22.06 -3.46 11.36
N ASP A 120 -21.55 -4.46 10.66
CA ASP A 120 -21.83 -5.89 10.84
C ASP A 120 -21.05 -6.55 11.98
N GLY A 121 -20.23 -5.78 12.71
CA GLY A 121 -19.40 -6.25 13.80
C GLY A 121 -18.04 -6.82 13.35
N THR A 122 -17.77 -6.97 12.06
CA THR A 122 -16.42 -7.32 11.58
C THR A 122 -15.43 -6.20 11.89
N ARG A 123 -14.16 -6.55 11.96
CA ARG A 123 -13.08 -5.58 12.21
C ARG A 123 -12.14 -5.49 11.02
N THR A 124 -11.81 -4.29 10.61
CA THR A 124 -10.85 -4.02 9.54
C THR A 124 -9.54 -3.51 10.13
N TYR A 125 -8.44 -4.15 9.72
CA TYR A 125 -7.06 -3.76 10.01
C TYR A 125 -6.41 -3.36 8.70
N ALA A 126 -6.06 -2.10 8.56
CA ALA A 126 -5.46 -1.57 7.34
C ALA A 126 -4.09 -0.95 7.59
N ALA A 127 -3.20 -1.08 6.62
CA ALA A 127 -1.93 -0.40 6.59
C ALA A 127 -1.60 0.00 5.16
N MET A 128 -1.05 1.19 4.96
CA MET A 128 -0.72 1.70 3.65
C MET A 128 0.63 2.39 3.66
N TYR A 129 1.46 2.06 2.68
CA TYR A 129 2.82 2.56 2.54
C TYR A 129 3.15 2.82 1.08
N PHE A 130 3.87 3.90 0.84
CA PHE A 130 4.50 4.12 -0.45
C PHE A 130 5.97 3.70 -0.36
N SER A 131 6.43 2.82 -1.27
CA SER A 131 7.78 2.28 -1.19
C SER A 131 8.85 3.36 -1.25
N GLY A 132 9.96 3.15 -0.53
CA GLY A 132 11.03 4.15 -0.45
C GLY A 132 11.79 4.36 -1.77
N ASP A 133 11.63 3.47 -2.75
CA ASP A 133 12.11 3.66 -4.12
C ASP A 133 11.17 4.48 -5.01
N SER A 134 10.06 4.99 -4.43
CA SER A 134 9.04 5.81 -5.10
C SER A 134 8.33 5.14 -6.26
N ARG A 135 8.14 3.81 -6.21
CA ARG A 135 7.56 3.04 -7.31
C ARG A 135 6.19 2.46 -7.04
N ARG A 136 5.89 2.05 -5.78
CA ARG A 136 4.67 1.29 -5.50
C ARG A 136 3.95 1.76 -4.25
N LEU A 137 2.63 1.82 -4.35
CA LEU A 137 1.74 1.92 -3.20
C LEU A 137 1.34 0.51 -2.78
N TYR A 138 1.48 0.21 -1.49
CA TYR A 138 1.01 -1.01 -0.86
C TYR A 138 -0.11 -0.69 0.11
N VAL A 139 -1.25 -1.36 -0.07
CA VAL A 139 -2.39 -1.25 0.84
C VAL A 139 -2.73 -2.64 1.36
N LEU A 140 -2.53 -2.86 2.65
CA LEU A 140 -2.89 -4.09 3.35
C LEU A 140 -4.25 -3.90 4.01
N GLU A 141 -5.10 -4.90 3.89
CA GLU A 141 -6.43 -4.91 4.51
C GLU A 141 -6.77 -6.32 5.00
N ALA A 142 -7.09 -6.45 6.26
CA ALA A 142 -7.70 -7.65 6.81
C ALA A 142 -9.08 -7.29 7.37
N THR A 143 -10.11 -7.97 6.89
CA THR A 143 -11.47 -7.89 7.44
C THR A 143 -11.79 -9.22 8.11
N ILE A 144 -11.92 -9.21 9.42
CA ILE A 144 -12.02 -10.40 10.24
C ILE A 144 -13.33 -10.46 11.00
N SER A 145 -13.78 -11.70 11.25
CA SER A 145 -14.95 -11.98 12.09
C SER A 145 -14.78 -11.37 13.50
N PRO A 146 -15.88 -10.97 14.17
CA PRO A 146 -15.82 -10.52 15.57
C PRO A 146 -15.19 -11.53 16.53
N ARG A 147 -15.19 -12.82 16.15
CA ARG A 147 -14.67 -13.92 16.98
C ARG A 147 -13.22 -14.27 16.64
N SER A 148 -12.69 -13.77 15.54
CA SER A 148 -11.31 -14.05 15.12
C SER A 148 -10.31 -13.29 15.98
N PRO A 149 -9.09 -13.82 16.17
CA PRO A 149 -8.01 -13.06 16.81
C PRO A 149 -7.69 -11.78 16.03
N PRO A 150 -7.19 -10.73 16.70
CA PRO A 150 -6.74 -9.51 16.03
C PRO A 150 -5.77 -9.76 14.88
N ALA A 151 -5.92 -9.04 13.78
CA ALA A 151 -5.08 -9.18 12.58
C ALA A 151 -3.84 -8.27 12.58
N GLY A 152 -3.36 -7.84 13.74
CA GLY A 152 -2.21 -6.95 13.87
C GLY A 152 -0.91 -7.53 13.29
N GLN A 153 -0.73 -8.85 13.37
CA GLN A 153 0.43 -9.51 12.77
C GLN A 153 0.45 -9.38 11.24
N PHE A 154 -0.70 -9.52 10.60
CA PHE A 154 -0.82 -9.26 9.16
C PHE A 154 -0.59 -7.78 8.86
N GLN A 155 -1.26 -6.88 9.55
CA GLN A 155 -1.18 -5.43 9.36
C GLN A 155 0.26 -4.90 9.45
N GLN A 156 1.12 -5.54 10.24
CA GLN A 156 2.51 -5.13 10.48
C GLN A 156 3.54 -6.01 9.74
N SER A 157 3.10 -6.91 8.88
CA SER A 157 4.00 -7.92 8.29
C SER A 157 4.66 -7.50 6.99
N LEU A 158 4.26 -6.37 6.38
CA LEU A 158 4.82 -5.92 5.11
C LEU A 158 6.34 -5.76 5.20
N ARG A 159 7.04 -6.27 4.18
CA ARG A 159 8.46 -6.05 3.95
C ARG A 159 8.67 -5.66 2.51
N PHE A 160 9.53 -4.68 2.28
CA PHE A 160 9.96 -4.28 0.95
C PHE A 160 11.12 -5.15 0.49
N LEU A 161 11.07 -5.62 -0.74
CA LEU A 161 12.08 -6.50 -1.32
C LEU A 161 12.78 -5.83 -2.50
N ASN A 162 14.05 -6.18 -2.69
CA ASN A 162 14.79 -5.85 -3.90
C ASN A 162 14.48 -6.86 -5.02
N GLU A 163 15.16 -6.71 -6.15
CA GLU A 163 15.00 -7.58 -7.31
C GLU A 163 15.32 -9.05 -7.04
N GLY A 164 16.26 -9.30 -6.15
CA GLY A 164 16.65 -10.64 -5.72
C GLY A 164 15.75 -11.26 -4.65
N GLY A 165 14.74 -10.53 -4.17
CA GLY A 165 13.85 -10.99 -3.09
C GLY A 165 14.42 -10.78 -1.68
N GLU A 166 15.49 -10.01 -1.54
CA GLU A 166 16.04 -9.68 -0.25
C GLU A 166 15.34 -8.45 0.34
N ARG A 167 15.17 -8.44 1.66
CA ARG A 167 14.57 -7.33 2.38
C ARG A 167 15.40 -6.06 2.24
N VAL A 168 14.76 -4.99 1.77
CA VAL A 168 15.34 -3.66 1.72
C VAL A 168 15.16 -2.98 3.07
N ARG A 169 16.26 -2.60 3.71
CA ARG A 169 16.28 -1.81 4.95
C ARG A 169 16.77 -0.41 4.61
N TYR A 170 15.86 0.53 4.59
CA TYR A 170 16.21 1.93 4.35
C TYR A 170 17.01 2.50 5.52
N ARG A 171 17.76 3.56 5.27
CA ARG A 171 18.44 4.37 6.28
C ARG A 171 18.03 5.83 6.13
N LEU A 172 18.26 6.61 7.17
CA LEU A 172 18.01 8.05 7.09
C LEU A 172 19.25 8.73 6.48
N SER A 173 18.99 9.56 5.46
CA SER A 173 20.01 10.51 4.98
C SER A 173 20.22 11.62 6.01
N PRO A 174 21.31 12.41 5.89
CA PRO A 174 21.53 13.57 6.76
C PRO A 174 20.35 14.56 6.78
N ASN A 175 19.54 14.59 5.72
CA ASN A 175 18.36 15.44 5.60
C ASN A 175 17.07 14.77 6.11
N GLY A 176 17.15 13.63 6.78
CA GLY A 176 16.00 12.92 7.34
C GLY A 176 15.15 12.13 6.35
N CYS A 177 15.57 11.98 5.09
CA CYS A 177 14.86 11.16 4.10
C CYS A 177 15.26 9.69 4.19
N SER A 178 14.29 8.79 4.00
CA SER A 178 14.61 7.36 3.86
C SER A 178 15.29 7.13 2.51
N VAL A 179 16.45 6.50 2.54
CA VAL A 179 17.22 6.15 1.35
C VAL A 179 17.56 4.68 1.34
N PRO A 180 17.65 4.01 0.17
CA PRO A 180 18.11 2.64 0.11
C PRO A 180 19.52 2.50 0.70
N PRO A 181 19.89 1.33 1.23
CA PRO A 181 21.28 1.08 1.58
C PRO A 181 22.16 1.21 0.32
N GLU A 182 23.34 1.75 0.50
CA GLU A 182 24.33 1.75 -0.60
C GLU A 182 24.66 0.29 -0.94
N ALA A 183 24.75 0.01 -2.24
CA ALA A 183 25.17 -1.28 -2.73
C ALA A 183 26.64 -1.58 -2.36
#